data_34a6435167a48276a0859aefe301bf1e
#
_entry.id   34a6435167a48276a0859aefe301bf1e
#
_cell.length_a   1.000
_cell.length_b   1.000
_cell.length_c   1.000
_cell.angle_alpha   90.00
_cell.angle_beta   90.00
_cell.angle_gamma   90.00
#
_symmetry.space_group_name_H-M   'P 1'
#
loop_
_entity.id
_entity.type
_entity.pdbx_description
1 polymer ?
#
loop_
_entity_poly.entity_id
_entity_poly.type
_entity_poly.pdbx_seq_one_letter_code
_entity_poly.pdbx_strand_id
1 'polypeptide(L)'
;RNDAHKLIEECMILANISAARFVEKAKEPALFRIHDKPSTEAITSFRSVLAELGLELPGGNKPEPRDYAELLESVADRPDAEMLQTMLLRSMKQAIYDPENRGHFGLALQSYAHFTSPIRRYPDLTLHRAIKYLLAKEQGHQGNTTETGGYHYSMEEMLQLGQHCSMAERRADEATRDVADWLKCDFMLDQVGNVFKGVISSVTGFGFFVRLDDLFIDGLVHVSSLDNDYYRFDQVGQRLMGESSGQTYRLGDRVEVRVEAVNMDERKIDFSLISSERAPRNVGKTAREKAKKGDAGKKGGKRRQVGKKVNFEPDSALSLIHI
;
A
#
# COMPACT_ATOMS: atom_id res chain seq x y z
N ARG A 1 10.32 -14.46 -4.63
CA ARG A 1 9.20 -15.19 -4.02
C ARG A 1 8.86 -16.38 -4.90
N ASN A 2 8.83 -17.60 -4.36
CA ASN A 2 8.52 -18.84 -5.09
C ASN A 2 7.22 -19.46 -4.53
N ASP A 3 6.74 -20.54 -5.15
CA ASP A 3 5.47 -21.18 -4.76
C ASP A 3 5.49 -21.76 -3.35
N ALA A 4 6.66 -22.22 -2.86
CA ALA A 4 6.79 -22.67 -1.47
C ALA A 4 6.56 -21.53 -0.46
N HIS A 5 7.07 -20.33 -0.75
CA HIS A 5 6.81 -19.16 0.09
C HIS A 5 5.32 -18.79 0.08
N LYS A 6 4.66 -18.84 -1.08
CA LYS A 6 3.21 -18.56 -1.18
C LYS A 6 2.40 -19.58 -0.38
N LEU A 7 2.74 -20.88 -0.49
CA LEU A 7 2.04 -21.95 0.25
C LEU A 7 2.15 -21.75 1.77
N ILE A 8 3.35 -21.47 2.27
CA ILE A 8 3.56 -21.23 3.71
C ILE A 8 2.79 -19.97 4.16
N GLU A 9 2.78 -18.93 3.35
CA GLU A 9 2.02 -17.71 3.63
C GLU A 9 0.52 -17.98 3.77
N GLU A 10 -0.08 -18.75 2.85
CA GLU A 10 -1.49 -19.14 2.95
C GLU A 10 -1.77 -19.98 4.21
N CYS A 11 -0.87 -20.91 4.56
CA CYS A 11 -0.98 -21.66 5.81
C CYS A 11 -0.92 -20.74 7.05
N MET A 12 -0.04 -19.73 7.04
CA MET A 12 0.07 -18.76 8.13
C MET A 12 -1.18 -17.87 8.23
N ILE A 13 -1.72 -17.43 7.10
CA ILE A 13 -2.97 -16.63 7.06
C ILE A 13 -4.13 -17.48 7.61
N LEU A 14 -4.25 -18.73 7.20
CA LEU A 14 -5.29 -19.65 7.69
C LEU A 14 -5.17 -19.90 9.20
N ALA A 15 -3.96 -20.08 9.72
CA ALA A 15 -3.72 -20.24 11.15
C ALA A 15 -4.11 -18.97 11.93
N ASN A 16 -3.75 -17.79 11.41
CA ASN A 16 -4.11 -16.50 11.99
C ASN A 16 -5.63 -16.29 12.04
N ILE A 17 -6.35 -16.61 10.96
CA ILE A 17 -7.83 -16.55 10.90
C ILE A 17 -8.45 -17.53 11.89
N SER A 18 -7.93 -18.76 11.96
CA SER A 18 -8.47 -19.80 12.84
C SER A 18 -8.32 -19.44 14.32
N ALA A 19 -7.15 -18.92 14.70
CA ALA A 19 -6.89 -18.43 16.07
C ALA A 19 -7.78 -17.24 16.43
N ALA A 20 -7.95 -16.27 15.51
CA ALA A 20 -8.83 -15.12 15.70
C ALA A 20 -10.27 -15.56 15.94
N ARG A 21 -10.81 -16.44 15.09
CA ARG A 21 -12.18 -16.96 15.23
C ARG A 21 -12.38 -17.79 16.51
N PHE A 22 -11.36 -18.50 16.96
CA PHE A 22 -11.43 -19.29 18.18
C PHE A 22 -11.68 -18.40 19.41
N VAL A 23 -10.88 -17.35 19.59
CA VAL A 23 -11.04 -16.42 20.72
C VAL A 23 -12.29 -15.56 20.60
N GLU A 24 -12.65 -15.15 19.40
CA GLU A 24 -13.88 -14.39 19.10
C GLU A 24 -15.13 -15.20 19.46
N LYS A 25 -15.20 -16.48 19.07
CA LYS A 25 -16.28 -17.39 19.43
C LYS A 25 -16.40 -17.62 20.95
N ALA A 26 -15.26 -17.68 21.63
CA ALA A 26 -15.20 -17.81 23.08
C ALA A 26 -15.50 -16.49 23.81
N LYS A 27 -15.58 -15.37 23.11
CA LYS A 27 -15.69 -14.00 23.65
C LYS A 27 -14.54 -13.68 24.61
N GLU A 28 -13.38 -14.24 24.38
CA GLU A 28 -12.18 -13.98 25.15
C GLU A 28 -11.49 -12.71 24.64
N PRO A 29 -11.14 -11.74 25.51
CA PRO A 29 -10.39 -10.56 25.10
C PRO A 29 -9.06 -10.93 24.45
N ALA A 30 -8.84 -10.43 23.24
CA ALA A 30 -7.62 -10.68 22.46
C ALA A 30 -7.35 -9.51 21.53
N LEU A 31 -6.12 -9.41 21.00
CA LEU A 31 -5.78 -8.41 20.02
C LEU A 31 -6.04 -8.94 18.59
N PHE A 32 -6.88 -8.23 17.87
CA PHE A 32 -7.06 -8.42 16.44
C PHE A 32 -6.13 -7.49 15.64
N ARG A 33 -5.76 -7.90 14.45
CA ARG A 33 -5.08 -7.03 13.48
C ARG A 33 -6.14 -6.38 12.60
N ILE A 34 -6.42 -5.13 12.86
CA ILE A 34 -7.49 -4.36 12.23
C ILE A 34 -6.90 -3.56 11.07
N HIS A 35 -7.59 -3.58 9.94
CA HIS A 35 -7.34 -2.66 8.84
C HIS A 35 -8.67 -2.03 8.42
N ASP A 36 -8.89 -0.81 8.85
CA ASP A 36 -10.12 -0.07 8.54
C ASP A 36 -10.20 0.28 7.04
N LYS A 37 -11.42 0.52 6.57
CA LYS A 37 -11.67 1.03 5.23
C LYS A 37 -11.03 2.40 5.03
N PRO A 38 -10.60 2.74 3.80
CA PRO A 38 -10.16 4.09 3.47
C PRO A 38 -11.22 5.15 3.81
N SER A 39 -10.79 6.36 4.13
CA SER A 39 -11.73 7.46 4.35
C SER A 39 -12.37 7.91 3.04
N THR A 40 -13.55 8.52 3.14
CA THR A 40 -14.27 9.05 1.97
C THR A 40 -13.44 10.08 1.21
N GLU A 41 -12.69 10.91 1.95
CA GLU A 41 -11.80 11.94 1.39
C GLU A 41 -10.66 11.29 0.60
N ALA A 42 -10.03 10.23 1.15
CA ALA A 42 -8.96 9.50 0.48
C ALA A 42 -9.46 8.83 -0.80
N ILE A 43 -10.66 8.21 -0.76
CA ILE A 43 -11.30 7.61 -1.94
C ILE A 43 -11.57 8.67 -3.00
N THR A 44 -12.13 9.82 -2.62
CA THR A 44 -12.47 10.91 -3.54
C THR A 44 -11.21 11.48 -4.18
N SER A 45 -10.16 11.72 -3.40
CA SER A 45 -8.88 12.21 -3.89
C SER A 45 -8.26 11.22 -4.88
N PHE A 46 -8.23 9.93 -4.54
CA PHE A 46 -7.71 8.89 -5.43
C PHE A 46 -8.50 8.79 -6.74
N ARG A 47 -9.83 8.87 -6.69
CA ARG A 47 -10.68 8.89 -7.89
C ARG A 47 -10.43 10.09 -8.79
N SER A 48 -10.18 11.26 -8.20
CA SER A 48 -9.86 12.45 -8.99
C SER A 48 -8.60 12.25 -9.83
N VAL A 49 -7.58 11.60 -9.25
CA VAL A 49 -6.35 11.25 -9.98
C VAL A 49 -6.60 10.19 -11.06
N LEU A 50 -7.37 9.15 -10.73
CA LEU A 50 -7.74 8.12 -11.72
C LEU A 50 -8.48 8.71 -12.92
N ALA A 51 -9.41 9.65 -12.68
CA ALA A 51 -10.17 10.33 -13.75
C ALA A 51 -9.25 11.10 -14.70
N GLU A 52 -8.19 11.77 -14.20
CA GLU A 52 -7.17 12.44 -15.04
C GLU A 52 -6.43 11.46 -15.96
N LEU A 53 -6.27 10.20 -15.52
CA LEU A 53 -5.63 9.12 -16.28
C LEU A 53 -6.61 8.32 -17.15
N GLY A 54 -7.89 8.71 -17.16
CA GLY A 54 -8.95 8.01 -17.88
C GLY A 54 -9.29 6.65 -17.27
N LEU A 55 -9.06 6.48 -15.96
CA LEU A 55 -9.36 5.28 -15.19
C LEU A 55 -10.50 5.53 -14.22
N GLU A 56 -11.14 4.46 -13.77
CA GLU A 56 -12.22 4.50 -12.79
C GLU A 56 -12.03 3.42 -11.73
N LEU A 57 -12.25 3.77 -10.45
CA LEU A 57 -12.33 2.81 -9.36
C LEU A 57 -13.79 2.36 -9.23
N PRO A 58 -14.10 1.07 -9.46
CA PRO A 58 -15.44 0.52 -9.28
C PRO A 58 -15.96 0.65 -7.84
N GLY A 59 -17.16 0.15 -7.55
CA GLY A 59 -17.72 0.07 -6.20
C GLY A 59 -18.39 1.34 -5.67
N GLY A 60 -18.60 2.39 -6.50
CA GLY A 60 -19.33 3.60 -6.09
C GLY A 60 -18.73 4.25 -4.84
N ASN A 61 -19.56 4.74 -3.92
CA ASN A 61 -19.09 5.46 -2.72
C ASN A 61 -18.45 4.55 -1.63
N LYS A 62 -18.52 3.25 -1.78
CA LYS A 62 -17.97 2.27 -0.80
C LYS A 62 -17.26 1.13 -1.53
N PRO A 63 -16.13 1.40 -2.19
CA PRO A 63 -15.39 0.36 -2.88
C PRO A 63 -14.95 -0.73 -1.90
N GLU A 64 -15.02 -1.98 -2.35
CA GLU A 64 -14.58 -3.15 -1.62
C GLU A 64 -13.17 -3.57 -2.06
N PRO A 65 -12.46 -4.42 -1.32
CA PRO A 65 -11.11 -4.87 -1.68
C PRO A 65 -11.01 -5.43 -3.10
N ARG A 66 -12.05 -6.08 -3.58
CA ARG A 66 -12.14 -6.61 -4.93
C ARG A 66 -12.08 -5.51 -6.00
N ASP A 67 -12.73 -4.36 -5.76
CA ASP A 67 -12.72 -3.25 -6.72
C ASP A 67 -11.30 -2.69 -6.91
N TYR A 68 -10.50 -2.69 -5.83
CA TYR A 68 -9.09 -2.29 -5.89
C TYR A 68 -8.23 -3.34 -6.61
N ALA A 69 -8.49 -4.63 -6.40
CA ALA A 69 -7.79 -5.70 -7.12
C ALA A 69 -8.08 -5.64 -8.62
N GLU A 70 -9.35 -5.46 -9.02
CA GLU A 70 -9.75 -5.30 -10.43
C GLU A 70 -9.08 -4.08 -11.08
N LEU A 71 -8.97 -2.96 -10.34
CA LEU A 71 -8.24 -1.79 -10.83
C LEU A 71 -6.77 -2.11 -11.05
N LEU A 72 -6.08 -2.74 -10.07
CA LEU A 72 -4.66 -3.10 -10.17
C LEU A 72 -4.37 -4.06 -11.32
N GLU A 73 -5.23 -5.07 -11.52
CA GLU A 73 -5.14 -5.98 -12.67
C GLU A 73 -5.29 -5.24 -14.00
N SER A 74 -6.22 -4.29 -14.07
CA SER A 74 -6.48 -3.50 -15.30
C SER A 74 -5.32 -2.60 -15.70
N VAL A 75 -4.46 -2.22 -14.75
CA VAL A 75 -3.34 -1.30 -14.96
C VAL A 75 -1.97 -1.98 -14.94
N ALA A 76 -1.90 -3.30 -14.73
CA ALA A 76 -0.64 -4.03 -14.52
C ALA A 76 0.41 -3.85 -15.64
N ASP A 77 -0.05 -3.78 -16.89
CA ASP A 77 0.82 -3.62 -18.07
C ASP A 77 1.06 -2.15 -18.45
N ARG A 78 0.60 -1.19 -17.66
CA ARG A 78 0.77 0.24 -17.95
C ARG A 78 2.13 0.74 -17.48
N PRO A 79 2.74 1.72 -18.17
CA PRO A 79 4.00 2.34 -17.73
C PRO A 79 3.90 3.03 -16.36
N ASP A 80 2.69 3.45 -15.97
CA ASP A 80 2.37 4.15 -14.72
C ASP A 80 1.80 3.22 -13.62
N ALA A 81 1.88 1.89 -13.80
CA ALA A 81 1.35 0.90 -12.85
C ALA A 81 1.93 1.06 -11.45
N GLU A 82 3.24 1.19 -11.31
CA GLU A 82 3.92 1.35 -10.01
C GLU A 82 3.47 2.63 -9.28
N MET A 83 3.30 3.71 -10.03
CA MET A 83 2.76 4.96 -9.52
C MET A 83 1.35 4.76 -8.96
N LEU A 84 0.46 4.13 -9.73
CA LEU A 84 -0.92 3.88 -9.34
C LEU A 84 -0.99 2.99 -8.08
N GLN A 85 -0.15 1.96 -8.00
CA GLN A 85 -0.02 1.11 -6.81
C GLN A 85 0.40 1.93 -5.58
N THR A 86 1.39 2.79 -5.72
CA THR A 86 1.86 3.66 -4.64
C THR A 86 0.76 4.62 -4.16
N MET A 87 0.03 5.23 -5.09
CA MET A 87 -1.08 6.13 -4.76
C MET A 87 -2.24 5.39 -4.08
N LEU A 88 -2.55 4.19 -4.55
CA LEU A 88 -3.54 3.32 -3.92
C LEU A 88 -3.12 3.01 -2.48
N LEU A 89 -1.89 2.57 -2.26
CA LEU A 89 -1.37 2.28 -0.90
C LEU A 89 -1.44 3.50 0.01
N ARG A 90 -1.10 4.69 -0.49
CA ARG A 90 -1.20 5.96 0.28
C ARG A 90 -2.65 6.33 0.62
N SER A 91 -3.63 5.87 -0.14
CA SER A 91 -5.06 6.07 0.15
C SER A 91 -5.59 5.16 1.24
N MET A 92 -4.88 4.06 1.57
CA MET A 92 -5.26 3.08 2.58
C MET A 92 -4.92 3.57 3.98
N LYS A 93 -5.69 3.11 4.97
CA LYS A 93 -5.33 3.28 6.38
C LYS A 93 -4.24 2.30 6.77
N GLN A 94 -3.49 2.62 7.80
CA GLN A 94 -2.53 1.70 8.38
C GLN A 94 -3.24 0.69 9.28
N ALA A 95 -2.80 -0.58 9.24
CA ALA A 95 -3.31 -1.61 10.13
C ALA A 95 -2.83 -1.37 11.57
N ILE A 96 -3.67 -1.69 12.55
CA ILE A 96 -3.41 -1.51 13.98
C ILE A 96 -3.77 -2.77 14.77
N TYR A 97 -3.37 -2.84 16.03
CA TYR A 97 -3.85 -3.82 16.99
C TYR A 97 -4.97 -3.21 17.85
N ASP A 98 -6.09 -3.89 17.91
CA ASP A 98 -7.27 -3.44 18.66
C ASP A 98 -8.03 -4.66 19.21
N PRO A 99 -8.56 -4.63 20.43
CA PRO A 99 -9.39 -5.71 20.96
C PRO A 99 -10.79 -5.77 20.34
N GLU A 100 -11.26 -4.70 19.70
CA GLU A 100 -12.52 -4.70 18.95
C GLU A 100 -12.27 -5.16 17.51
N ASN A 101 -12.87 -6.29 17.14
CA ASN A 101 -12.74 -6.80 15.76
C ASN A 101 -13.60 -5.98 14.79
N ARG A 102 -12.93 -5.24 13.89
CA ARG A 102 -13.56 -4.50 12.78
C ARG A 102 -13.19 -5.07 11.39
N GLY A 103 -12.50 -6.22 11.41
CA GLY A 103 -12.04 -6.89 10.21
C GLY A 103 -10.73 -6.31 9.64
N HIS A 104 -10.26 -6.91 8.57
CA HIS A 104 -9.04 -6.50 7.87
C HIS A 104 -9.35 -6.21 6.40
N PHE A 105 -9.57 -4.94 6.07
CA PHE A 105 -10.00 -4.51 4.74
C PHE A 105 -9.03 -4.96 3.65
N GLY A 106 -7.73 -4.70 3.81
CA GLY A 106 -6.73 -5.02 2.78
C GLY A 106 -6.59 -6.52 2.48
N LEU A 107 -6.95 -7.42 3.42
CA LEU A 107 -6.97 -8.85 3.21
C LEU A 107 -8.38 -9.40 2.89
N ALA A 108 -9.39 -8.55 2.86
CA ALA A 108 -10.80 -8.94 2.71
C ALA A 108 -11.27 -9.97 3.76
N LEU A 109 -10.74 -9.91 5.00
CA LEU A 109 -11.02 -10.84 6.07
C LEU A 109 -11.93 -10.22 7.12
N GLN A 110 -12.91 -10.98 7.61
CA GLN A 110 -13.83 -10.54 8.66
C GLN A 110 -13.22 -10.62 10.06
N SER A 111 -12.27 -11.55 10.28
CA SER A 111 -11.59 -11.72 11.55
C SER A 111 -10.15 -12.15 11.29
N TYR A 112 -9.21 -11.39 11.83
CA TYR A 112 -7.78 -11.64 11.63
C TYR A 112 -7.00 -11.22 12.86
N ALA A 113 -6.09 -12.08 13.30
CA ALA A 113 -5.17 -11.79 14.39
C ALA A 113 -3.81 -12.41 14.11
N HIS A 114 -2.75 -11.80 14.58
CA HIS A 114 -1.42 -12.36 14.45
C HIS A 114 -1.21 -13.48 15.48
N PHE A 115 -0.87 -14.67 15.00
CA PHE A 115 -0.68 -15.88 15.82
C PHE A 115 0.63 -16.59 15.55
N THR A 116 1.15 -16.54 14.31
CA THR A 116 2.20 -17.43 13.82
C THR A 116 3.63 -17.04 14.22
N SER A 117 3.84 -15.90 14.90
CA SER A 117 5.18 -15.40 15.23
C SER A 117 5.35 -14.91 16.68
N PRO A 118 5.05 -15.73 17.71
CA PRO A 118 5.03 -15.29 19.12
C PRO A 118 6.43 -14.95 19.69
N ILE A 119 7.52 -15.35 19.02
CA ILE A 119 8.89 -15.02 19.45
C ILE A 119 9.21 -13.55 19.24
N ARG A 120 8.71 -12.95 18.15
CA ARG A 120 9.05 -11.58 17.74
C ARG A 120 7.89 -10.59 17.80
N ARG A 121 6.64 -11.05 17.94
CA ARG A 121 5.46 -10.21 18.05
C ARG A 121 4.71 -10.49 19.36
N TYR A 122 4.64 -9.48 20.22
CA TYR A 122 3.96 -9.61 21.50
C TYR A 122 2.44 -9.88 21.36
N PRO A 123 1.70 -9.31 20.39
CA PRO A 123 0.29 -9.68 20.16
C PRO A 123 0.08 -11.16 19.90
N ASP A 124 0.98 -11.82 19.16
CA ASP A 124 0.93 -13.27 18.93
C ASP A 124 1.09 -14.03 20.27
N LEU A 125 2.04 -13.61 21.10
CA LEU A 125 2.26 -14.25 22.41
C LEU A 125 1.04 -14.09 23.33
N THR A 126 0.40 -12.93 23.36
CA THR A 126 -0.82 -12.72 24.15
C THR A 126 -1.97 -13.60 23.65
N LEU A 127 -2.10 -13.75 22.34
CA LEU A 127 -3.10 -14.64 21.74
C LEU A 127 -2.86 -16.11 22.09
N HIS A 128 -1.60 -16.57 22.06
CA HIS A 128 -1.24 -17.91 22.54
C HIS A 128 -1.62 -18.12 24.01
N ARG A 129 -1.40 -17.14 24.87
CA ARG A 129 -1.76 -17.19 26.29
C ARG A 129 -3.27 -17.24 26.48
N ALA A 130 -4.03 -16.45 25.75
CA ALA A 130 -5.49 -16.46 25.78
C ALA A 130 -6.05 -17.82 25.33
N ILE A 131 -5.54 -18.40 24.25
CA ILE A 131 -5.94 -19.74 23.77
C ILE A 131 -5.60 -20.80 24.81
N LYS A 132 -4.40 -20.79 25.41
CA LYS A 132 -4.02 -21.74 26.46
C LYS A 132 -4.91 -21.62 27.68
N TYR A 133 -5.31 -20.40 28.06
CA TYR A 133 -6.28 -20.19 29.14
C TYR A 133 -7.62 -20.84 28.83
N LEU A 134 -8.15 -20.65 27.62
CA LEU A 134 -9.42 -21.28 27.22
C LEU A 134 -9.35 -22.80 27.24
N LEU A 135 -8.29 -23.39 26.69
CA LEU A 135 -8.08 -24.84 26.69
C LEU A 135 -7.93 -25.42 28.10
N ALA A 136 -7.20 -24.71 28.99
CA ALA A 136 -7.07 -25.11 30.40
C ALA A 136 -8.41 -25.06 31.12
N LYS A 137 -9.22 -24.02 30.84
CA LYS A 137 -10.57 -23.87 31.41
C LYS A 137 -11.50 -25.04 30.98
N GLU A 138 -11.44 -25.48 29.74
CA GLU A 138 -12.16 -26.65 29.26
C GLU A 138 -11.73 -27.96 29.98
N GLN A 139 -10.49 -28.03 30.45
CA GLN A 139 -9.95 -29.15 31.22
C GLN A 139 -10.20 -29.02 32.74
N GLY A 140 -10.96 -28.01 33.18
CA GLY A 140 -11.34 -27.82 34.59
C GLY A 140 -10.34 -27.00 35.42
N HIS A 141 -9.31 -26.43 34.81
CA HIS A 141 -8.42 -25.48 35.49
C HIS A 141 -9.10 -24.12 35.67
N GLN A 142 -8.86 -23.47 36.80
CA GLN A 142 -9.40 -22.13 37.06
C GLN A 142 -8.27 -21.10 37.19
N GLY A 143 -8.51 -19.95 36.58
CA GLY A 143 -7.64 -18.79 36.71
C GLY A 143 -6.36 -18.85 35.83
N ASN A 144 -5.54 -17.83 36.02
CA ASN A 144 -4.24 -17.70 35.36
C ASN A 144 -3.24 -18.58 36.10
N THR A 145 -2.62 -19.53 35.42
CA THR A 145 -1.65 -20.45 36.01
C THR A 145 -0.34 -20.43 35.25
N THR A 146 0.77 -20.48 35.98
CA THR A 146 2.11 -20.64 35.40
C THR A 146 2.31 -22.03 34.81
N GLU A 147 1.62 -23.04 35.30
CA GLU A 147 1.71 -24.43 34.81
C GLU A 147 1.21 -24.59 33.39
N THR A 148 0.09 -23.98 33.07
CA THR A 148 -0.50 -24.05 31.71
C THR A 148 0.07 -22.99 30.77
N GLY A 149 0.67 -21.91 31.31
CA GLY A 149 1.08 -20.73 30.55
C GLY A 149 -0.11 -19.97 29.95
N GLY A 150 -1.32 -20.27 30.42
CA GLY A 150 -2.55 -19.57 30.03
C GLY A 150 -2.74 -18.29 30.84
N TYR A 151 -3.27 -17.26 30.22
CA TYR A 151 -3.57 -15.98 30.87
C TYR A 151 -4.81 -15.36 30.30
N HIS A 152 -5.73 -14.98 31.18
CA HIS A 152 -6.92 -14.19 30.84
C HIS A 152 -6.61 -12.70 31.03
N TYR A 153 -6.77 -11.96 29.97
CA TYR A 153 -6.60 -10.50 29.96
C TYR A 153 -7.95 -9.82 30.09
N SER A 154 -8.00 -8.71 30.80
CA SER A 154 -9.16 -7.84 30.75
C SER A 154 -9.22 -7.06 29.44
N MET A 155 -10.40 -6.55 29.11
CA MET A 155 -10.56 -5.69 27.92
C MET A 155 -9.72 -4.42 28.03
N GLU A 156 -9.57 -3.87 29.24
CA GLU A 156 -8.76 -2.67 29.47
C GLU A 156 -7.27 -2.95 29.23
N GLU A 157 -6.74 -4.08 29.73
CA GLU A 157 -5.36 -4.50 29.45
C GLU A 157 -5.13 -4.68 27.95
N MET A 158 -6.07 -5.31 27.23
CA MET A 158 -5.97 -5.49 25.79
C MET A 158 -5.99 -4.17 25.03
N LEU A 159 -6.79 -3.19 25.45
CA LEU A 159 -6.83 -1.87 24.85
C LEU A 159 -5.46 -1.15 24.98
N GLN A 160 -4.90 -1.16 26.20
CA GLN A 160 -3.59 -0.57 26.47
C GLN A 160 -2.47 -1.28 25.67
N LEU A 161 -2.49 -2.60 25.64
CA LEU A 161 -1.52 -3.41 24.89
C LEU A 161 -1.62 -3.17 23.36
N GLY A 162 -2.84 -3.06 22.83
CA GLY A 162 -3.08 -2.78 21.41
C GLY A 162 -2.49 -1.43 21.00
N GLN A 163 -2.76 -0.39 21.79
CA GLN A 163 -2.20 0.95 21.57
C GLN A 163 -0.68 0.93 21.65
N HIS A 164 -0.12 0.31 22.68
CA HIS A 164 1.33 0.22 22.88
C HIS A 164 2.01 -0.54 21.72
N CYS A 165 1.49 -1.72 21.35
CA CYS A 165 2.06 -2.52 20.25
C CYS A 165 1.99 -1.80 18.91
N SER A 166 0.87 -1.12 18.60
CA SER A 166 0.72 -0.34 17.38
C SER A 166 1.68 0.86 17.34
N MET A 167 1.90 1.52 18.49
CA MET A 167 2.86 2.62 18.60
C MET A 167 4.30 2.12 18.47
N ALA A 168 4.64 1.00 19.13
CA ALA A 168 5.97 0.40 19.07
C ALA A 168 6.34 -0.07 17.66
N GLU A 169 5.38 -0.65 16.93
CA GLU A 169 5.53 -1.06 15.53
C GLU A 169 5.85 0.16 14.66
N ARG A 170 5.05 1.23 14.73
CA ARG A 170 5.31 2.47 13.96
C ARG A 170 6.67 3.07 14.27
N ARG A 171 7.07 3.10 15.54
CA ARG A 171 8.38 3.61 15.96
C ARG A 171 9.53 2.74 15.40
N ALA A 172 9.36 1.42 15.38
CA ALA A 172 10.35 0.52 14.79
C ALA A 172 10.48 0.71 13.27
N ASP A 173 9.36 0.88 12.57
CA ASP A 173 9.34 1.17 11.13
C ASP A 173 9.99 2.52 10.82
N GLU A 174 9.73 3.53 11.63
CA GLU A 174 10.32 4.86 11.49
C GLU A 174 11.83 4.81 11.71
N ALA A 175 12.28 4.15 12.78
CA ALA A 175 13.71 3.96 13.06
C ALA A 175 14.42 3.19 11.91
N THR A 176 13.76 2.18 11.35
CA THR A 176 14.33 1.42 10.22
C THR A 176 14.45 2.29 8.96
N ARG A 177 13.44 3.11 8.67
CA ARG A 177 13.50 4.08 7.57
C ARG A 177 14.61 5.11 7.78
N ASP A 178 14.70 5.63 8.98
CA ASP A 178 15.73 6.59 9.38
C ASP A 178 17.14 6.08 9.13
N VAL A 179 17.42 4.83 9.49
CA VAL A 179 18.71 4.20 9.24
C VAL A 179 18.94 3.98 7.74
N ALA A 180 17.90 3.51 7.04
CA ALA A 180 17.99 3.33 5.59
C ALA A 180 18.26 4.65 4.86
N ASP A 181 17.61 5.74 5.25
CA ASP A 181 17.80 7.05 4.64
C ASP A 181 19.18 7.63 4.98
N TRP A 182 19.69 7.38 6.20
CA TRP A 182 21.07 7.72 6.56
C TRP A 182 22.08 6.98 5.67
N LEU A 183 21.93 5.65 5.48
CA LEU A 183 22.79 4.84 4.61
C LEU A 183 22.73 5.29 3.15
N LYS A 184 21.53 5.66 2.65
CA LYS A 184 21.39 6.22 1.31
C LYS A 184 22.15 7.55 1.16
N CYS A 185 22.04 8.44 2.15
CA CYS A 185 22.80 9.69 2.15
C CYS A 185 24.30 9.46 2.18
N ASP A 186 24.79 8.57 3.06
CA ASP A 186 26.20 8.19 3.16
C ASP A 186 26.75 7.69 1.81
N PHE A 187 26.03 6.79 1.16
CA PHE A 187 26.39 6.31 -0.18
C PHE A 187 26.37 7.43 -1.23
N MET A 188 25.42 8.36 -1.16
CA MET A 188 25.27 9.43 -2.13
C MET A 188 26.25 10.59 -1.95
N LEU A 189 26.97 10.68 -0.83
CA LEU A 189 28.05 11.65 -0.64
C LEU A 189 29.14 11.52 -1.72
N ASP A 190 29.52 10.29 -2.04
CA ASP A 190 30.53 9.99 -3.06
C ASP A 190 30.02 10.17 -4.49
N GLN A 191 28.72 10.41 -4.64
CA GLN A 191 28.06 10.56 -5.94
C GLN A 191 27.74 12.03 -6.28
N VAL A 192 28.14 12.99 -5.46
CA VAL A 192 27.92 14.42 -5.73
C VAL A 192 28.60 14.83 -7.05
N GLY A 193 27.85 15.50 -7.92
CA GLY A 193 28.25 15.90 -9.27
C GLY A 193 27.94 14.85 -10.35
N ASN A 194 27.65 13.61 -10.00
CA ASN A 194 27.29 12.55 -10.96
C ASN A 194 25.84 12.72 -11.44
N VAL A 195 25.59 12.19 -12.63
CA VAL A 195 24.31 12.30 -13.33
C VAL A 195 23.63 10.93 -13.37
N PHE A 196 22.35 10.92 -13.06
CA PHE A 196 21.53 9.70 -13.01
C PHE A 196 20.21 9.88 -13.74
N LYS A 197 19.70 8.79 -14.28
CA LYS A 197 18.32 8.72 -14.79
C LYS A 197 17.39 8.29 -13.67
N GLY A 198 16.15 8.79 -13.73
CA GLY A 198 15.13 8.44 -12.74
C GLY A 198 13.74 8.83 -13.20
N VAL A 199 12.79 8.59 -12.31
CA VAL A 199 11.37 8.84 -12.52
C VAL A 199 10.86 9.75 -11.40
N ILE A 200 10.01 10.71 -11.74
CA ILE A 200 9.34 11.55 -10.74
C ILE A 200 8.42 10.67 -9.88
N SER A 201 8.79 10.49 -8.62
CA SER A 201 8.09 9.63 -7.65
C SER A 201 7.06 10.36 -6.79
N SER A 202 7.16 11.68 -6.72
CA SER A 202 6.19 12.53 -6.00
C SER A 202 6.30 13.97 -6.47
N VAL A 203 5.18 14.70 -6.49
CA VAL A 203 5.14 16.13 -6.84
C VAL A 203 4.50 16.90 -5.68
N THR A 204 5.11 18.02 -5.31
CA THR A 204 4.68 18.89 -4.22
C THR A 204 4.68 20.36 -4.68
N GLY A 205 4.18 21.27 -3.84
CA GLY A 205 4.21 22.71 -4.15
C GLY A 205 5.61 23.34 -4.13
N PHE A 206 6.60 22.70 -3.48
CA PHE A 206 7.98 23.18 -3.39
C PHE A 206 8.96 22.48 -4.32
N GLY A 207 8.52 21.50 -5.09
CA GLY A 207 9.35 20.73 -6.01
C GLY A 207 8.81 19.35 -6.30
N PHE A 208 9.66 18.48 -6.84
CA PHE A 208 9.32 17.08 -7.06
C PHE A 208 10.47 16.17 -6.63
N PHE A 209 10.10 14.98 -6.18
CA PHE A 209 11.05 13.94 -5.83
C PHE A 209 11.31 13.05 -7.04
N VAL A 210 12.57 12.70 -7.24
CA VAL A 210 13.00 11.78 -8.29
C VAL A 210 13.58 10.54 -7.66
N ARG A 211 13.08 9.38 -8.06
CA ARG A 211 13.65 8.08 -7.74
C ARG A 211 14.62 7.65 -8.82
N LEU A 212 15.87 7.41 -8.46
CA LEU A 212 16.91 6.94 -9.37
C LEU A 212 16.63 5.49 -9.81
N ASP A 213 16.75 5.20 -11.12
CA ASP A 213 16.37 3.89 -11.69
C ASP A 213 17.18 2.72 -11.11
N ASP A 214 18.50 2.88 -10.97
CA ASP A 214 19.40 1.77 -10.58
C ASP A 214 19.60 1.66 -9.06
N LEU A 215 19.40 2.75 -8.34
CA LEU A 215 19.73 2.85 -6.91
C LEU A 215 18.49 2.86 -6.01
N PHE A 216 17.31 3.12 -6.55
CA PHE A 216 16.05 3.27 -5.81
C PHE A 216 16.14 4.30 -4.66
N ILE A 217 16.97 5.34 -4.85
CA ILE A 217 17.15 6.45 -3.93
C ILE A 217 16.33 7.63 -4.43
N ASP A 218 15.57 8.24 -3.52
CA ASP A 218 14.78 9.42 -3.81
C ASP A 218 15.56 10.68 -3.42
N GLY A 219 15.54 11.72 -4.26
CA GLY A 219 16.08 13.05 -3.97
C GLY A 219 15.15 14.14 -4.47
N LEU A 220 15.31 15.34 -3.95
CA LEU A 220 14.46 16.49 -4.23
C LEU A 220 15.05 17.36 -5.34
N VAL A 221 14.25 17.65 -6.36
CA VAL A 221 14.46 18.80 -7.26
C VAL A 221 13.56 19.93 -6.75
N HIS A 222 14.17 20.93 -6.11
CA HIS A 222 13.43 22.07 -5.58
C HIS A 222 12.97 23.00 -6.70
N VAL A 223 11.78 23.61 -6.56
CA VAL A 223 11.22 24.51 -7.58
C VAL A 223 12.13 25.69 -7.93
N SER A 224 12.94 26.17 -6.98
CA SER A 224 13.89 27.26 -7.22
C SER A 224 15.11 26.86 -8.07
N SER A 225 15.37 25.56 -8.25
CA SER A 225 16.44 25.05 -9.15
C SER A 225 15.93 24.78 -10.56
N LEU A 226 14.63 24.89 -10.80
CA LEU A 226 14.04 24.86 -12.12
C LEU A 226 14.22 26.24 -12.80
N ASP A 227 14.37 26.22 -14.12
CA ASP A 227 14.60 27.46 -14.90
C ASP A 227 13.54 28.53 -14.60
N ASN A 228 13.93 29.79 -14.77
CA ASN A 228 13.27 31.07 -14.44
C ASN A 228 11.76 31.15 -14.78
N ASP A 229 10.95 30.32 -14.15
CA ASP A 229 9.50 30.34 -14.26
C ASP A 229 8.83 30.19 -12.90
N TYR A 230 7.60 30.65 -12.78
CA TYR A 230 6.74 30.37 -11.62
C TYR A 230 5.99 29.08 -11.85
N TYR A 231 6.14 28.12 -10.93
CA TYR A 231 5.50 26.82 -11.02
C TYR A 231 4.30 26.75 -10.08
N ARG A 232 3.13 26.43 -10.65
CA ARG A 232 1.90 26.20 -9.93
C ARG A 232 1.71 24.70 -9.72
N PHE A 233 1.47 24.31 -8.48
CA PHE A 233 1.13 22.91 -8.14
C PHE A 233 -0.34 22.62 -8.40
N ASP A 234 -0.61 21.62 -9.23
CA ASP A 234 -1.92 21.03 -9.46
C ASP A 234 -2.02 19.74 -8.65
N GLN A 235 -2.73 19.82 -7.51
CA GLN A 235 -2.87 18.70 -6.60
C GLN A 235 -3.65 17.53 -7.20
N VAL A 236 -4.63 17.81 -8.06
CA VAL A 236 -5.46 16.77 -8.72
C VAL A 236 -4.64 16.08 -9.80
N GLY A 237 -3.99 16.85 -10.67
CA GLY A 237 -3.13 16.32 -11.73
C GLY A 237 -1.77 15.83 -11.26
N GLN A 238 -1.44 15.96 -9.96
CA GLN A 238 -0.13 15.59 -9.37
C GLN A 238 1.04 16.10 -10.22
N ARG A 239 1.02 17.41 -10.52
CA ARG A 239 1.98 18.04 -11.44
C ARG A 239 2.33 19.47 -11.05
N LEU A 240 3.53 19.88 -11.41
CA LEU A 240 3.96 21.28 -11.44
C LEU A 240 3.82 21.81 -12.87
N MET A 241 3.23 22.99 -13.02
CA MET A 241 3.04 23.68 -14.31
C MET A 241 3.68 25.04 -14.26
N GLY A 242 4.61 25.30 -15.18
CA GLY A 242 5.20 26.63 -15.38
C GLY A 242 4.18 27.57 -16.00
N GLU A 243 4.01 28.74 -15.38
CA GLU A 243 3.02 29.75 -15.81
C GLU A 243 3.40 30.42 -17.15
N SER A 244 4.69 30.65 -17.37
CA SER A 244 5.17 31.33 -18.56
C SER A 244 5.61 30.35 -19.65
N SER A 245 6.36 29.30 -19.27
CA SER A 245 6.93 28.33 -20.22
C SER A 245 5.94 27.25 -20.66
N GLY A 246 4.88 27.01 -19.86
CA GLY A 246 3.99 25.88 -20.03
C GLY A 246 4.65 24.53 -19.79
N GLN A 247 5.90 24.52 -19.28
CA GLN A 247 6.61 23.29 -18.92
C GLN A 247 5.86 22.59 -17.77
N THR A 248 5.73 21.27 -17.87
CA THR A 248 4.96 20.50 -16.89
C THR A 248 5.77 19.30 -16.44
N TYR A 249 5.90 19.13 -15.13
CA TYR A 249 6.52 17.97 -14.49
C TYR A 249 5.45 17.17 -13.78
N ARG A 250 5.32 15.90 -14.13
CA ARG A 250 4.27 15.02 -13.63
C ARG A 250 4.86 13.82 -12.92
N LEU A 251 4.07 13.28 -12.05
CA LEU A 251 4.31 11.96 -11.48
C LEU A 251 4.48 10.93 -12.61
N GLY A 252 5.57 10.13 -12.57
CA GLY A 252 5.89 9.14 -13.60
C GLY A 252 6.68 9.65 -14.80
N ASP A 253 6.95 10.95 -14.94
CA ASP A 253 7.81 11.46 -16.01
C ASP A 253 9.26 11.01 -15.79
N ARG A 254 9.94 10.64 -16.87
CA ARG A 254 11.37 10.33 -16.85
C ARG A 254 12.20 11.58 -16.90
N VAL A 255 13.22 11.63 -16.06
CA VAL A 255 14.11 12.76 -15.92
C VAL A 255 15.56 12.30 -15.78
N GLU A 256 16.46 13.19 -16.13
CA GLU A 256 17.89 13.06 -15.87
C GLU A 256 18.29 14.16 -14.88
N VAL A 257 18.91 13.76 -13.78
CA VAL A 257 19.24 14.65 -12.67
C VAL A 257 20.70 14.52 -12.28
N ARG A 258 21.27 15.61 -11.77
CA ARG A 258 22.60 15.63 -11.14
C ARG A 258 22.45 15.72 -9.64
N VAL A 259 23.29 15.00 -8.92
CA VAL A 259 23.38 15.13 -7.46
C VAL A 259 24.09 16.44 -7.14
N GLU A 260 23.40 17.38 -6.50
CA GLU A 260 23.94 18.70 -6.15
C GLU A 260 24.52 18.71 -4.74
N ALA A 261 23.77 18.20 -3.78
CA ALA A 261 24.18 18.20 -2.38
C ALA A 261 23.55 17.04 -1.60
N VAL A 262 24.23 16.62 -0.56
CA VAL A 262 23.72 15.62 0.39
C VAL A 262 23.84 16.22 1.80
N ASN A 263 22.71 16.32 2.49
CA ASN A 263 22.65 16.77 3.87
C ASN A 263 22.44 15.55 4.79
N MET A 264 23.50 15.15 5.50
CA MET A 264 23.47 14.00 6.40
C MET A 264 22.61 14.22 7.64
N ASP A 265 22.57 15.45 8.16
CA ASP A 265 21.83 15.81 9.38
C ASP A 265 20.31 15.77 9.14
N GLU A 266 19.89 16.32 8.01
CA GLU A 266 18.48 16.32 7.60
C GLU A 266 18.08 15.08 6.79
N ARG A 267 19.04 14.23 6.42
CA ARG A 267 18.85 13.04 5.56
C ARG A 267 18.17 13.37 4.24
N LYS A 268 18.65 14.44 3.60
CA LYS A 268 18.14 14.95 2.33
C LYS A 268 19.18 14.89 1.25
N ILE A 269 18.72 14.58 0.05
CA ILE A 269 19.54 14.57 -1.16
C ILE A 269 18.90 15.55 -2.12
N ASP A 270 19.65 16.56 -2.53
CA ASP A 270 19.21 17.58 -3.46
C ASP A 270 19.73 17.28 -4.86
N PHE A 271 18.84 17.33 -5.82
CA PHE A 271 19.11 17.13 -7.23
C PHE A 271 18.88 18.41 -8.03
N SER A 272 19.65 18.60 -9.10
CA SER A 272 19.33 19.54 -10.17
C SER A 272 18.84 18.80 -11.40
N LEU A 273 17.84 19.35 -12.08
CA LEU A 273 17.30 18.81 -13.31
C LEU A 273 18.22 19.11 -14.47
N ILE A 274 18.61 18.10 -15.26
CA ILE A 274 19.37 18.25 -16.51
C ILE A 274 18.44 18.18 -17.70
N SER A 275 17.60 17.16 -17.78
CA SER A 275 16.64 16.97 -18.86
C SER A 275 15.38 16.25 -18.37
N SER A 276 14.29 16.45 -19.09
CA SER A 276 13.03 15.75 -18.86
C SER A 276 12.46 15.19 -20.14
N GLU A 277 12.11 13.89 -20.14
CA GLU A 277 11.39 13.24 -21.21
C GLU A 277 9.92 13.06 -20.80
N ARG A 278 8.99 13.53 -21.61
CA ARG A 278 7.56 13.30 -21.35
C ARG A 278 7.24 11.82 -21.54
N ALA A 279 6.66 11.20 -20.52
CA ALA A 279 6.09 9.86 -20.68
C ALA A 279 5.06 9.86 -21.83
N PRO A 280 5.13 8.89 -22.78
CA PRO A 280 4.19 8.84 -23.88
C PRO A 280 2.76 8.64 -23.34
N ARG A 281 1.88 9.61 -23.58
CA ARG A 281 0.45 9.45 -23.26
C ARG A 281 -0.12 8.36 -24.16
N ASN A 282 -0.39 7.19 -23.62
CA ASN A 282 -1.40 6.28 -24.17
C ASN A 282 -2.79 6.86 -23.87
N VAL A 283 -3.17 7.92 -24.59
CA VAL A 283 -4.55 8.33 -24.66
C VAL A 283 -5.27 7.20 -25.37
N GLY A 284 -6.01 6.40 -24.59
CA GLY A 284 -6.80 5.31 -25.12
C GLY A 284 -7.69 5.82 -26.27
N LYS A 285 -7.39 5.38 -27.48
CA LYS A 285 -8.27 5.49 -28.65
C LYS A 285 -9.49 4.59 -28.41
N THR A 286 -10.44 4.98 -27.58
CA THR A 286 -11.56 4.09 -27.26
C THR A 286 -12.89 4.78 -26.99
N ALA A 287 -13.23 5.85 -27.62
CA ALA A 287 -14.63 6.28 -27.59
C ALA A 287 -15.18 6.75 -28.93
N ARG A 288 -14.35 7.09 -29.92
CA ARG A 288 -14.82 7.61 -31.21
C ARG A 288 -14.84 6.61 -32.36
N GLU A 289 -14.14 5.48 -32.27
CA GLU A 289 -14.16 4.47 -33.35
C GLU A 289 -15.26 3.41 -33.20
N LYS A 290 -15.84 3.22 -32.00
CA LYS A 290 -16.98 2.30 -31.82
C LYS A 290 -18.33 2.87 -32.26
N ALA A 291 -18.43 4.17 -32.48
CA ALA A 291 -19.66 4.80 -32.95
C ALA A 291 -19.85 4.78 -34.50
N LYS A 292 -18.88 4.30 -35.27
CA LYS A 292 -18.96 4.25 -36.74
C LYS A 292 -19.01 2.84 -37.36
N LYS A 293 -19.13 1.78 -36.58
CA LYS A 293 -19.25 0.38 -37.07
C LYS A 293 -20.47 -0.38 -36.53
N GLY A 294 -21.53 0.28 -36.23
CA GLY A 294 -22.78 -0.30 -35.70
C GLY A 294 -23.95 -0.17 -36.60
N ASP A 295 -23.83 -0.45 -37.93
CA ASP A 295 -25.00 -0.71 -38.76
C ASP A 295 -24.60 -1.59 -39.95
N ALA A 296 -24.66 -2.89 -39.74
CA ALA A 296 -24.92 -3.91 -40.77
C ALA A 296 -24.85 -5.33 -40.15
N GLY A 297 -25.99 -6.05 -40.12
CA GLY A 297 -25.98 -7.51 -40.15
C GLY A 297 -26.61 -8.22 -38.95
N LYS A 298 -27.94 -8.24 -38.88
CA LYS A 298 -28.70 -9.33 -38.25
C LYS A 298 -28.48 -10.64 -38.99
N LYS A 299 -28.12 -11.72 -38.22
CA LYS A 299 -28.81 -13.04 -38.29
C LYS A 299 -28.12 -14.09 -37.44
N GLY A 300 -28.86 -14.63 -36.47
CA GLY A 300 -29.09 -16.06 -36.28
C GLY A 300 -28.07 -16.90 -35.54
N GLY A 301 -28.42 -17.45 -34.33
CA GLY A 301 -28.00 -18.79 -34.09
C GLY A 301 -27.45 -19.14 -32.70
N LYS A 302 -28.34 -19.73 -31.86
CA LYS A 302 -28.09 -20.79 -30.87
C LYS A 302 -27.31 -20.52 -29.58
N ARG A 303 -28.07 -20.54 -28.48
CA ARG A 303 -27.70 -20.86 -27.10
C ARG A 303 -26.76 -22.08 -27.02
N ARG A 304 -25.66 -21.91 -26.31
CA ARG A 304 -24.99 -23.03 -25.62
C ARG A 304 -24.58 -22.54 -24.24
N GLN A 305 -25.28 -23.04 -23.21
CA GLN A 305 -24.84 -22.99 -21.82
C GLN A 305 -23.57 -23.83 -21.69
N VAL A 306 -22.51 -23.26 -21.18
CA VAL A 306 -21.43 -23.98 -20.52
C VAL A 306 -21.06 -23.17 -19.27
N GLY A 307 -21.52 -23.63 -18.13
CA GLY A 307 -21.05 -23.17 -16.85
C GLY A 307 -19.58 -23.56 -16.70
N LYS A 308 -18.70 -22.61 -16.63
CA LYS A 308 -17.37 -22.79 -16.07
C LYS A 308 -17.35 -22.17 -14.67
N LYS A 309 -17.24 -23.03 -13.67
CA LYS A 309 -16.79 -22.64 -12.33
C LYS A 309 -15.40 -22.02 -12.50
N VAL A 310 -15.31 -20.74 -12.28
CA VAL A 310 -14.02 -20.04 -12.17
C VAL A 310 -13.54 -20.33 -10.74
N ASN A 311 -12.52 -21.15 -10.61
CA ASN A 311 -11.75 -21.26 -9.39
C ASN A 311 -11.03 -19.93 -9.18
N PHE A 312 -11.35 -19.26 -8.10
CA PHE A 312 -10.72 -18.02 -7.67
C PHE A 312 -9.36 -18.38 -7.07
N GLU A 313 -8.28 -18.16 -7.79
CA GLU A 313 -6.95 -18.06 -7.23
C GLU A 313 -6.73 -16.60 -6.81
N PRO A 314 -6.46 -16.29 -5.53
CA PRO A 314 -6.10 -14.96 -5.12
C PRO A 314 -4.63 -14.70 -5.47
N ASP A 315 -4.38 -14.30 -6.71
CA ASP A 315 -3.02 -14.04 -7.17
C ASP A 315 -2.52 -12.65 -6.73
N SER A 316 -1.35 -12.71 -6.11
CA SER A 316 -0.23 -11.75 -6.03
C SER A 316 -0.46 -10.27 -5.69
N ALA A 317 -1.58 -9.65 -5.99
CA ALA A 317 -1.81 -8.22 -5.70
C ALA A 317 -2.06 -7.90 -4.21
N LEU A 318 -2.58 -8.87 -3.44
CA LEU A 318 -2.88 -8.69 -2.01
C LEU A 318 -1.65 -8.82 -1.10
N SER A 319 -0.52 -9.34 -1.60
CA SER A 319 0.68 -9.54 -0.77
C SER A 319 1.52 -8.27 -0.56
N LEU A 320 1.23 -7.19 -1.26
CA LEU A 320 1.88 -5.88 -1.06
C LEU A 320 1.34 -5.12 0.18
N ILE A 321 0.27 -5.62 0.80
CA ILE A 321 -0.37 -4.99 1.97
C ILE A 321 0.17 -5.56 3.30
N HIS A 322 1.16 -6.43 3.27
CA HIS A 322 1.84 -6.97 4.44
C HIS A 322 3.01 -6.12 4.97
N ILE A 323 3.03 -4.82 4.67
CA ILE A 323 3.96 -3.88 5.30
C ILE A 323 3.25 -3.14 6.43
#